data_4b12db9851920e4988a9732c55e4c418
#
_entry.id   4b12db9851920e4988a9732c55e4c418
#
_cell.length_a   1.000
_cell.length_b   1.000
_cell.length_c   1.000
_cell.angle_alpha   90.00
_cell.angle_beta   90.00
_cell.angle_gamma   90.00
#
_symmetry.space_group_name_H-M   'P 1'
#
loop_
_entity.id
_entity.type
_entity.pdbx_description
1 polymer ?
#
loop_
_entity_poly.entity_id
_entity_poly.type
_entity_poly.pdbx_seq_one_letter_code
_entity_poly.pdbx_strand_id
1 'polypeptide(L)'
;LDPIVESYGIDSSGHPDKLAKIMTGKGYSRNSDELWEKDGETIPFNFYLPEFWKHWGPPMAQQLRDGGFDASFDTSPGKQELMGAGEIPYVVCRGPSGVQGMDPWKMMDIYHTRHNKPTGDPGGGWGPDRWSNAEFDAITDEIAMLETTDPKMFELFEKGMKIWIDEMPQIYFANLHVRTPNSNKYWTGWPSLDNPYAVDLPVQMEVL
;
A
#
# COMPACT_ATOMS: atom_id res chain seq x y z
N LEU A 1 3.27 -15.43 -5.79
CA LEU A 1 3.76 -14.05 -5.59
C LEU A 1 5.24 -13.99 -5.27
N ASP A 2 5.76 -14.87 -4.39
CA ASP A 2 7.14 -14.83 -3.94
C ASP A 2 8.17 -14.80 -5.10
N PRO A 3 8.06 -15.66 -6.14
CA PRO A 3 9.00 -15.61 -7.26
C PRO A 3 8.98 -14.27 -8.03
N ILE A 4 7.81 -13.61 -8.10
CA ILE A 4 7.69 -12.30 -8.76
C ILE A 4 8.40 -11.26 -7.90
N VAL A 5 8.09 -11.18 -6.62
CA VAL A 5 8.69 -10.23 -5.67
C VAL A 5 10.22 -10.40 -5.62
N GLU A 6 10.70 -11.64 -5.57
CA GLU A 6 12.13 -11.95 -5.62
C GLU A 6 12.80 -11.47 -6.91
N SER A 7 12.13 -11.62 -8.07
CA SER A 7 12.67 -11.19 -9.37
C SER A 7 12.89 -9.69 -9.47
N TYR A 8 12.11 -8.89 -8.71
CA TYR A 8 12.27 -7.45 -8.60
C TYR A 8 13.26 -7.02 -7.51
N GLY A 9 13.79 -7.96 -6.73
CA GLY A 9 14.68 -7.67 -5.62
C GLY A 9 14.02 -6.83 -4.53
N ILE A 10 12.73 -7.04 -4.32
CA ILE A 10 11.96 -6.40 -3.26
C ILE A 10 12.14 -7.24 -2.00
N ASP A 11 12.75 -6.65 -1.00
CA ASP A 11 12.97 -7.28 0.31
C ASP A 11 12.72 -6.29 1.45
N SER A 12 12.86 -6.74 2.67
CA SER A 12 12.69 -5.91 3.88
C SER A 12 13.95 -5.09 4.24
N SER A 13 15.01 -5.21 3.45
CA SER A 13 16.27 -4.48 3.66
C SER A 13 16.20 -3.08 3.08
N GLY A 14 16.81 -2.12 3.75
CA GLY A 14 17.05 -0.82 3.13
C GLY A 14 18.20 -0.91 2.11
N HIS A 15 18.06 -0.20 1.00
CA HIS A 15 19.09 -0.12 -0.03
C HIS A 15 19.57 1.33 -0.24
N PRO A 16 20.26 1.96 0.74
CA PRO A 16 20.65 3.37 0.66
C PRO A 16 21.59 3.66 -0.53
N ASP A 17 22.48 2.73 -0.85
CA ASP A 17 23.40 2.89 -1.99
C ASP A 17 22.67 2.87 -3.34
N LYS A 18 21.65 2.01 -3.47
CA LYS A 18 20.81 1.95 -4.65
C LYS A 18 19.98 3.23 -4.79
N LEU A 19 19.42 3.72 -3.68
CA LEU A 19 18.72 5.00 -3.65
C LEU A 19 19.65 6.14 -4.06
N ALA A 20 20.85 6.24 -3.45
CA ALA A 20 21.82 7.28 -3.77
C ALA A 20 22.19 7.28 -5.26
N LYS A 21 22.42 6.11 -5.84
CA LYS A 21 22.72 5.97 -7.27
C LYS A 21 21.56 6.49 -8.15
N ILE A 22 20.33 6.17 -7.81
CA ILE A 22 19.13 6.63 -8.54
C ILE A 22 19.01 8.15 -8.43
N MET A 23 19.11 8.70 -7.21
CA MET A 23 18.95 10.13 -6.96
C MET A 23 20.02 10.95 -7.66
N THR A 24 21.29 10.53 -7.55
CA THR A 24 22.41 11.17 -8.26
C THR A 24 22.24 11.09 -9.77
N GLY A 25 21.80 9.94 -10.29
CA GLY A 25 21.52 9.76 -11.72
C GLY A 25 20.39 10.67 -12.24
N LYS A 26 19.48 11.10 -11.35
CA LYS A 26 18.41 12.08 -11.65
C LYS A 26 18.84 13.54 -11.42
N GLY A 27 20.08 13.79 -11.02
CA GLY A 27 20.65 15.10 -10.80
C GLY A 27 20.40 15.70 -9.42
N TYR A 28 20.01 14.89 -8.43
CA TYR A 28 19.91 15.31 -7.04
C TYR A 28 21.26 15.16 -6.33
N SER A 29 21.49 16.03 -5.35
CA SER A 29 22.62 15.96 -4.40
C SER A 29 22.11 16.11 -2.98
N ARG A 30 22.90 15.67 -2.01
CA ARG A 30 22.59 15.92 -0.57
C ARG A 30 22.96 17.35 -0.21
N ASN A 31 22.06 18.07 0.47
CA ASN A 31 22.32 19.40 1.00
C ASN A 31 22.92 19.32 2.43
N SER A 32 23.07 20.45 3.11
CA SER A 32 23.62 20.53 4.47
C SER A 32 22.82 19.79 5.52
N ASP A 33 21.52 19.55 5.27
CA ASP A 33 20.60 18.86 6.17
C ASP A 33 20.43 17.38 5.77
N GLU A 34 21.34 16.87 4.92
CA GLU A 34 21.33 15.51 4.41
C GLU A 34 20.06 15.14 3.61
N LEU A 35 19.35 16.15 3.08
CA LEU A 35 18.17 15.96 2.24
C LEU A 35 18.56 15.97 0.76
N TRP A 36 17.84 15.19 -0.05
CA TRP A 36 17.98 15.23 -1.51
C TRP A 36 17.43 16.56 -2.05
N GLU A 37 18.28 17.29 -2.75
CA GLU A 37 18.00 18.60 -3.31
C GLU A 37 18.40 18.66 -4.77
N LYS A 38 17.60 19.35 -5.57
CA LYS A 38 17.87 19.70 -6.96
C LYS A 38 17.36 21.09 -7.23
N ASP A 39 18.18 21.93 -7.86
CA ASP A 39 17.85 23.33 -8.20
C ASP A 39 17.40 24.19 -6.99
N GLY A 40 17.92 23.85 -5.80
CA GLY A 40 17.57 24.54 -4.53
C GLY A 40 16.27 24.05 -3.88
N GLU A 41 15.65 23.00 -4.41
CA GLU A 41 14.40 22.46 -3.86
C GLU A 41 14.62 21.03 -3.33
N THR A 42 14.16 20.79 -2.10
CA THR A 42 14.13 19.45 -1.50
C THR A 42 12.92 18.65 -2.02
N ILE A 43 12.90 17.36 -1.77
CA ILE A 43 11.75 16.51 -2.11
C ILE A 43 10.84 16.42 -0.88
N PRO A 44 9.69 17.13 -0.87
CA PRO A 44 8.74 17.03 0.21
C PRO A 44 8.03 15.69 0.17
N PHE A 45 7.92 15.05 1.34
CA PHE A 45 7.17 13.81 1.49
C PHE A 45 6.16 13.97 2.63
N ASN A 46 5.01 14.55 2.30
CA ASN A 46 3.94 14.74 3.27
C ASN A 46 3.00 13.55 3.26
N PHE A 47 2.77 12.93 4.40
CA PHE A 47 1.84 11.80 4.48
C PHE A 47 0.81 11.99 5.58
N TYR A 48 -0.35 11.42 5.36
CA TYR A 48 -1.44 11.45 6.32
C TYR A 48 -1.59 10.09 6.99
N LEU A 49 -1.84 10.12 8.28
CA LEU A 49 -2.20 8.97 9.10
C LEU A 49 -3.55 9.21 9.78
N PRO A 50 -4.48 8.25 9.73
CA PRO A 50 -5.63 8.25 10.61
C PRO A 50 -5.20 8.34 12.09
N GLU A 51 -5.99 9.00 12.92
CA GLU A 51 -5.66 9.25 14.33
C GLU A 51 -5.26 7.99 15.11
N PHE A 52 -5.90 6.85 14.82
CA PHE A 52 -5.57 5.58 15.49
C PHE A 52 -4.21 5.00 15.07
N TRP A 53 -3.59 5.50 13.99
CA TRP A 53 -2.24 5.13 13.55
C TRP A 53 -1.19 6.21 13.79
N LYS A 54 -1.55 7.30 14.44
CA LYS A 54 -0.63 8.44 14.66
C LYS A 54 0.72 8.04 15.27
N HIS A 55 0.74 6.98 16.07
CA HIS A 55 1.98 6.50 16.70
C HIS A 55 3.03 5.98 15.68
N TRP A 56 2.63 5.71 14.44
CA TRP A 56 3.53 5.32 13.36
C TRP A 56 4.18 6.54 12.68
N GLY A 57 3.58 7.73 12.83
CA GLY A 57 4.03 8.94 12.17
C GLY A 57 5.49 9.29 12.46
N PRO A 58 5.90 9.43 13.75
CA PRO A 58 7.29 9.78 14.07
C PRO A 58 8.32 8.80 13.49
N PRO A 59 8.24 7.47 13.69
CA PRO A 59 9.22 6.55 13.12
C PRO A 59 9.23 6.52 11.60
N MET A 60 8.08 6.62 10.94
CA MET A 60 8.02 6.67 9.47
C MET A 60 8.66 7.95 8.93
N ALA A 61 8.32 9.11 9.51
CA ALA A 61 8.93 10.37 9.10
C ALA A 61 10.46 10.35 9.31
N GLN A 62 10.92 9.75 10.39
CA GLN A 62 12.36 9.63 10.64
C GLN A 62 13.05 8.73 9.59
N GLN A 63 12.51 7.58 9.29
CA GLN A 63 13.06 6.69 8.25
C GLN A 63 13.13 7.36 6.88
N LEU A 64 12.11 8.12 6.52
CA LEU A 64 12.11 8.88 5.27
C LEU A 64 13.16 10.00 5.27
N ARG A 65 13.35 10.71 6.40
CA ARG A 65 14.41 11.71 6.53
C ARG A 65 15.78 11.09 6.48
N ASP A 66 15.99 9.95 7.13
CA ASP A 66 17.23 9.19 7.03
C ASP A 66 17.52 8.76 5.58
N GLY A 67 16.47 8.49 4.81
CA GLY A 67 16.54 8.29 3.36
C GLY A 67 16.82 9.57 2.57
N GLY A 68 16.69 10.75 3.20
CA GLY A 68 16.96 12.06 2.61
C GLY A 68 15.76 12.77 2.00
N PHE A 69 14.57 12.42 2.41
CA PHE A 69 13.34 13.12 2.00
C PHE A 69 12.92 14.12 3.08
N ASP A 70 12.41 15.27 2.66
CA ASP A 70 11.83 16.25 3.58
C ASP A 70 10.44 15.78 4.03
N ALA A 71 10.45 14.85 4.99
CA ALA A 71 9.27 14.12 5.40
C ALA A 71 8.54 14.75 6.59
N SER A 72 7.22 14.86 6.46
CA SER A 72 6.34 15.25 7.55
C SER A 72 5.06 14.40 7.55
N PHE A 73 4.35 14.36 8.67
CA PHE A 73 3.06 13.68 8.74
C PHE A 73 1.98 14.56 9.36
N ASP A 74 0.73 14.28 9.00
CA ASP A 74 -0.45 14.99 9.46
C ASP A 74 -1.52 13.99 9.91
N THR A 75 -2.20 14.29 10.98
CA THR A 75 -3.33 13.51 11.52
C THR A 75 -4.58 14.37 11.67
N SER A 76 -4.57 15.59 11.12
CA SER A 76 -5.65 16.56 11.28
C SER A 76 -6.96 16.06 10.69
N PRO A 77 -8.10 16.22 11.39
CA PRO A 77 -9.41 15.91 10.83
C PRO A 77 -9.67 16.66 9.51
N GLY A 78 -10.38 16.01 8.59
CA GLY A 78 -10.74 16.60 7.29
C GLY A 78 -9.67 16.46 6.19
N LYS A 79 -8.43 16.17 6.54
CA LYS A 79 -7.38 15.95 5.52
C LYS A 79 -7.65 14.70 4.68
N GLN A 80 -8.26 13.69 5.26
CA GLN A 80 -8.59 12.46 4.55
C GLN A 80 -9.57 12.70 3.41
N GLU A 81 -10.56 13.56 3.61
CA GLU A 81 -11.53 13.92 2.57
C GLU A 81 -10.85 14.69 1.44
N LEU A 82 -10.01 15.67 1.77
CA LEU A 82 -9.27 16.47 0.77
C LEU A 82 -8.32 15.59 -0.05
N MET A 83 -7.64 14.65 0.59
CA MET A 83 -6.80 13.67 -0.11
C MET A 83 -7.64 12.74 -0.98
N GLY A 84 -8.73 12.21 -0.42
CA GLY A 84 -9.67 11.37 -1.15
C GLY A 84 -10.22 12.08 -2.39
N ALA A 85 -10.45 13.38 -2.30
CA ALA A 85 -10.83 14.25 -3.42
C ALA A 85 -9.66 14.61 -4.35
N GLY A 86 -8.41 14.32 -3.98
CA GLY A 86 -7.22 14.68 -4.78
C GLY A 86 -6.89 16.18 -4.74
N GLU A 87 -7.38 16.91 -3.74
CA GLU A 87 -7.20 18.36 -3.61
C GLU A 87 -5.89 18.75 -2.94
N ILE A 88 -5.25 17.82 -2.24
CA ILE A 88 -3.95 18.04 -1.62
C ILE A 88 -2.97 16.91 -1.98
N PRO A 89 -1.69 17.25 -2.19
CA PRO A 89 -0.67 16.30 -2.63
C PRO A 89 -0.04 15.51 -1.46
N TYR A 90 -0.87 14.89 -0.63
CA TYR A 90 -0.38 14.06 0.46
C TYR A 90 -0.41 12.58 0.07
N VAL A 91 0.59 11.84 0.55
CA VAL A 91 0.55 10.38 0.49
C VAL A 91 -0.36 9.87 1.59
N VAL A 92 -1.28 9.01 1.23
CA VAL A 92 -2.17 8.38 2.21
C VAL A 92 -1.53 7.11 2.77
N CYS A 93 -1.30 7.08 4.08
CA CYS A 93 -1.07 5.80 4.74
C CYS A 93 -2.42 5.12 5.00
N ARG A 94 -2.65 4.03 4.30
CA ARG A 94 -3.91 3.29 4.38
C ARG A 94 -3.70 1.96 5.09
N GLY A 95 -4.77 1.50 5.68
CA GLY A 95 -4.88 0.14 6.15
C GLY A 95 -4.85 -0.87 5.01
N PRO A 96 -4.95 -2.15 5.33
CA PRO A 96 -5.04 -3.17 4.33
C PRO A 96 -6.14 -2.78 3.34
N SER A 97 -5.77 -2.62 2.09
CA SER A 97 -6.73 -2.33 1.04
C SER A 97 -7.63 -3.55 0.91
N GLY A 98 -8.77 -3.48 1.52
CA GLY A 98 -10.02 -4.22 1.40
C GLY A 98 -10.07 -5.65 0.92
N VAL A 99 -8.98 -6.24 0.54
CA VAL A 99 -8.97 -7.57 -0.02
C VAL A 99 -8.68 -8.57 1.05
N GLN A 100 -9.76 -9.02 1.60
CA GLN A 100 -9.76 -10.14 2.50
C GLN A 100 -10.23 -11.34 1.72
N GLY A 101 -9.32 -12.21 1.45
CA GLY A 101 -9.62 -13.42 0.76
C GLY A 101 -8.63 -13.68 -0.39
N MET A 102 -8.60 -14.91 -0.81
CA MET A 102 -7.72 -15.40 -1.87
C MET A 102 -8.36 -15.23 -3.25
N ASP A 103 -9.09 -14.14 -3.48
CA ASP A 103 -9.72 -13.87 -4.78
C ASP A 103 -8.85 -12.90 -5.58
N PRO A 104 -8.12 -13.39 -6.59
CA PRO A 104 -7.23 -12.56 -7.41
C PRO A 104 -7.95 -11.41 -8.10
N TRP A 105 -9.19 -11.61 -8.53
CA TRP A 105 -9.98 -10.56 -9.15
C TRP A 105 -10.18 -9.37 -8.21
N LYS A 106 -10.63 -9.61 -6.97
CA LYS A 106 -10.84 -8.54 -6.00
C LYS A 106 -9.57 -7.78 -5.68
N MET A 107 -8.43 -8.47 -5.65
CA MET A 107 -7.13 -7.83 -5.43
C MET A 107 -6.77 -6.85 -6.53
N MET A 108 -7.14 -7.14 -7.76
CA MET A 108 -6.87 -6.29 -8.90
C MET A 108 -7.94 -5.22 -9.10
N ASP A 109 -9.20 -5.58 -8.90
CA ASP A 109 -10.35 -4.69 -9.16
C ASP A 109 -10.28 -3.37 -8.42
N ILE A 110 -9.75 -3.34 -7.21
CA ILE A 110 -9.61 -2.10 -6.43
C ILE A 110 -8.73 -1.05 -7.11
N TYR A 111 -7.85 -1.46 -8.01
CA TYR A 111 -6.96 -0.58 -8.79
C TYR A 111 -7.47 -0.30 -10.19
N HIS A 112 -8.61 -0.88 -10.58
CA HIS A 112 -9.18 -0.69 -11.90
C HIS A 112 -9.61 0.77 -12.11
N THR A 113 -9.29 1.33 -13.28
CA THR A 113 -9.58 2.73 -13.65
C THR A 113 -11.04 3.12 -13.47
N ARG A 114 -12.00 2.17 -13.54
CA ARG A 114 -13.44 2.44 -13.32
C ARG A 114 -13.77 3.02 -11.94
N HIS A 115 -12.90 2.82 -10.95
CA HIS A 115 -13.08 3.37 -9.60
C HIS A 115 -12.51 4.77 -9.44
N ASN A 116 -11.77 5.26 -10.43
CA ASN A 116 -11.20 6.60 -10.40
C ASN A 116 -12.31 7.67 -10.45
N LYS A 117 -12.08 8.74 -9.73
CA LYS A 117 -12.95 9.90 -9.68
C LYS A 117 -12.19 11.15 -10.11
N PRO A 118 -12.87 12.15 -10.72
CA PRO A 118 -12.28 13.45 -10.95
C PRO A 118 -11.76 14.10 -9.66
N THR A 119 -10.78 14.98 -9.76
CA THR A 119 -10.37 15.83 -8.63
C THR A 119 -11.54 16.68 -8.16
N GLY A 120 -11.74 16.77 -6.86
CA GLY A 120 -12.89 17.43 -6.22
C GLY A 120 -14.02 16.48 -5.88
N ASP A 121 -14.12 15.32 -6.55
CA ASP A 121 -15.07 14.29 -6.16
C ASP A 121 -14.48 13.41 -5.04
N PRO A 122 -15.25 13.09 -4.01
CA PRO A 122 -14.78 12.17 -2.98
C PRO A 122 -14.48 10.82 -3.61
N GLY A 123 -13.22 10.40 -3.55
CA GLY A 123 -12.80 9.09 -4.00
C GLY A 123 -13.60 8.00 -3.29
N GLY A 124 -14.08 7.00 -4.01
CA GLY A 124 -14.65 5.81 -3.41
C GLY A 124 -13.65 5.23 -2.41
N GLY A 125 -14.11 4.80 -1.23
CA GLY A 125 -13.28 4.54 -0.05
C GLY A 125 -12.07 3.61 -0.20
N TRP A 126 -11.90 2.94 -1.33
CA TRP A 126 -10.84 1.93 -1.52
C TRP A 126 -9.99 2.12 -2.78
N GLY A 127 -10.27 3.07 -3.65
CA GLY A 127 -9.53 3.32 -4.89
C GLY A 127 -9.22 4.79 -5.16
N PRO A 128 -8.61 5.55 -4.23
CA PRO A 128 -8.35 6.99 -4.44
C PRO A 128 -7.03 7.26 -5.15
N ASP A 129 -6.28 6.22 -5.50
CA ASP A 129 -4.93 6.39 -6.02
C ASP A 129 -4.94 7.01 -7.43
N ARG A 130 -6.11 7.05 -8.09
CA ARG A 130 -6.32 7.60 -9.45
C ARG A 130 -5.31 7.07 -10.46
N TRP A 131 -4.73 5.92 -10.15
CA TRP A 131 -3.89 5.20 -11.08
C TRP A 131 -4.73 4.61 -12.22
N SER A 132 -4.18 4.59 -13.41
CA SER A 132 -4.85 4.08 -14.60
C SER A 132 -3.86 3.33 -15.47
N ASN A 133 -4.18 2.11 -15.83
CA ASN A 133 -3.42 1.34 -16.80
C ASN A 133 -4.39 0.45 -17.61
N ALA A 134 -4.52 0.73 -18.90
CA ALA A 134 -5.49 0.05 -19.76
C ALA A 134 -5.21 -1.45 -19.94
N GLU A 135 -3.93 -1.87 -19.88
CA GLU A 135 -3.58 -3.30 -19.96
C GLU A 135 -3.95 -4.01 -18.66
N PHE A 136 -3.70 -3.38 -17.52
CA PHE A 136 -4.12 -3.89 -16.22
C PHE A 136 -5.64 -4.01 -16.11
N ASP A 137 -6.37 -3.00 -16.58
CA ASP A 137 -7.84 -3.01 -16.61
C ASP A 137 -8.37 -4.20 -17.45
N ALA A 138 -7.83 -4.38 -18.65
CA ALA A 138 -8.23 -5.48 -19.53
C ALA A 138 -7.96 -6.86 -18.92
N ILE A 139 -6.81 -7.02 -18.25
CA ILE A 139 -6.48 -8.25 -17.51
C ILE A 139 -7.47 -8.48 -16.36
N THR A 140 -7.80 -7.44 -15.62
CA THR A 140 -8.75 -7.51 -14.49
C THR A 140 -10.14 -7.91 -14.97
N ASP A 141 -10.60 -7.33 -16.07
CA ASP A 141 -11.89 -7.68 -16.67
C ASP A 141 -11.93 -9.12 -17.20
N GLU A 142 -10.81 -9.60 -17.75
CA GLU A 142 -10.72 -10.99 -18.21
C GLU A 142 -10.76 -11.98 -17.03
N ILE A 143 -10.02 -11.69 -15.94
CA ILE A 143 -10.05 -12.50 -14.71
C ILE A 143 -11.47 -12.57 -14.12
N ALA A 144 -12.24 -11.50 -14.18
CA ALA A 144 -13.62 -11.45 -13.69
C ALA A 144 -14.55 -12.49 -14.33
N MET A 145 -14.19 -12.98 -15.52
CA MET A 145 -14.99 -13.94 -16.28
C MET A 145 -14.55 -15.40 -16.07
N LEU A 146 -13.50 -15.63 -15.29
CA LEU A 146 -12.95 -16.96 -15.06
C LEU A 146 -13.42 -17.52 -13.72
N GLU A 147 -13.49 -18.84 -13.66
CA GLU A 147 -13.66 -19.52 -12.37
C GLU A 147 -12.35 -19.47 -11.56
N THR A 148 -12.45 -19.46 -10.24
CA THR A 148 -11.30 -19.37 -9.34
C THR A 148 -10.32 -20.55 -9.47
N THR A 149 -10.76 -21.65 -10.07
CA THR A 149 -9.95 -22.85 -10.32
C THR A 149 -9.33 -22.88 -11.71
N ASP A 150 -9.64 -21.91 -12.58
CA ASP A 150 -9.08 -21.86 -13.93
C ASP A 150 -7.58 -21.52 -13.87
N PRO A 151 -6.70 -22.36 -14.43
CA PRO A 151 -5.25 -22.09 -14.46
C PRO A 151 -4.91 -20.74 -15.10
N LYS A 152 -5.69 -20.29 -16.08
CA LYS A 152 -5.50 -19.00 -16.78
C LYS A 152 -5.63 -17.82 -15.83
N MET A 153 -6.42 -17.94 -14.76
CA MET A 153 -6.55 -16.90 -13.75
C MET A 153 -5.20 -16.53 -13.13
N PHE A 154 -4.39 -17.53 -12.76
CA PHE A 154 -3.08 -17.29 -12.15
C PHE A 154 -2.08 -16.68 -13.14
N GLU A 155 -2.13 -17.08 -14.41
CA GLU A 155 -1.27 -16.50 -15.45
C GLU A 155 -1.60 -15.01 -15.66
N LEU A 156 -2.86 -14.67 -15.72
CA LEU A 156 -3.32 -13.29 -15.86
C LEU A 156 -3.02 -12.46 -14.60
N PHE A 157 -3.25 -13.04 -13.43
CA PHE A 157 -2.90 -12.39 -12.16
C PHE A 157 -1.41 -12.08 -12.08
N GLU A 158 -0.55 -13.04 -12.44
CA GLU A 158 0.90 -12.82 -12.49
C GLU A 158 1.26 -11.67 -13.43
N LYS A 159 0.64 -11.63 -14.61
CA LYS A 159 0.86 -10.58 -15.60
C LYS A 159 0.43 -9.21 -15.06
N GLY A 160 -0.74 -9.13 -14.47
CA GLY A 160 -1.25 -7.90 -13.84
C GLY A 160 -0.38 -7.43 -12.68
N MET A 161 0.09 -8.35 -11.84
CA MET A 161 0.97 -8.02 -10.73
C MET A 161 2.33 -7.49 -11.18
N LYS A 162 2.86 -7.95 -12.31
CA LYS A 162 4.10 -7.37 -12.88
C LYS A 162 3.87 -5.91 -13.28
N ILE A 163 2.77 -5.60 -13.97
CA ILE A 163 2.42 -4.20 -14.30
C ILE A 163 2.28 -3.36 -13.02
N TRP A 164 1.59 -3.88 -12.02
CA TRP A 164 1.38 -3.19 -10.75
C TRP A 164 2.71 -2.92 -10.02
N ILE A 165 3.64 -3.87 -10.00
CA ILE A 165 4.95 -3.69 -9.37
C ILE A 165 5.82 -2.71 -10.15
N ASP A 166 5.79 -2.76 -11.49
CA ASP A 166 6.58 -1.85 -12.34
C ASP A 166 6.14 -0.39 -12.16
N GLU A 167 4.84 -0.13 -12.04
CA GLU A 167 4.30 1.22 -11.87
C GLU A 167 4.12 1.63 -10.40
N MET A 168 4.06 0.67 -9.50
CA MET A 168 4.01 0.80 -8.04
C MET A 168 3.03 1.90 -7.55
N PRO A 169 1.73 1.79 -7.85
CA PRO A 169 0.74 2.77 -7.38
C PRO A 169 0.61 2.82 -5.86
N GLN A 170 1.02 1.76 -5.17
CA GLN A 170 1.10 1.68 -3.72
C GLN A 170 2.41 1.05 -3.26
N ILE A 171 2.92 1.53 -2.13
CA ILE A 171 4.10 0.96 -1.46
C ILE A 171 3.63 0.28 -0.18
N TYR A 172 3.84 -1.03 -0.08
CA TYR A 172 3.64 -1.75 1.17
C TYR A 172 4.82 -1.50 2.10
N PHE A 173 4.58 -0.93 3.27
CA PHE A 173 5.63 -0.56 4.21
C PHE A 173 5.62 -1.38 5.50
N ALA A 174 4.52 -2.08 5.81
CA ALA A 174 4.42 -2.92 7.00
C ALA A 174 3.30 -3.95 6.89
N ASN A 175 3.46 -5.07 7.57
CA ASN A 175 2.38 -6.01 7.87
C ASN A 175 1.76 -5.63 9.20
N LEU A 176 0.44 -5.48 9.21
CA LEU A 176 -0.29 -5.20 10.44
C LEU A 176 -0.65 -6.52 11.13
N HIS A 177 -0.01 -6.79 12.27
CA HIS A 177 -0.37 -7.91 13.13
C HIS A 177 -1.29 -7.43 14.23
N VAL A 178 -2.54 -7.87 14.20
CA VAL A 178 -3.49 -7.58 15.27
C VAL A 178 -3.56 -8.76 16.22
N ARG A 179 -3.20 -8.52 17.47
CA ARG A 179 -3.30 -9.52 18.53
C ARG A 179 -4.59 -9.32 19.29
N THR A 180 -5.45 -10.32 19.26
CA THR A 180 -6.69 -10.33 20.05
C THR A 180 -6.49 -11.23 21.26
N PRO A 181 -6.39 -10.68 22.48
CA PRO A 181 -6.31 -11.50 23.67
C PRO A 181 -7.65 -12.19 23.94
N ASN A 182 -7.64 -13.49 24.06
CA ASN A 182 -8.80 -14.30 24.39
C ASN A 182 -8.71 -14.82 25.83
N SER A 183 -9.81 -14.77 26.57
CA SER A 183 -9.88 -15.30 27.92
C SER A 183 -10.62 -16.64 27.95
N ASN A 184 -9.97 -17.67 28.45
CA ASN A 184 -10.56 -18.99 28.62
C ASN A 184 -11.29 -19.16 29.96
N LYS A 185 -11.52 -18.07 30.70
CA LYS A 185 -12.18 -18.12 32.00
C LYS A 185 -13.62 -18.64 31.93
N TYR A 186 -14.35 -18.26 30.88
CA TYR A 186 -15.76 -18.62 30.71
C TYR A 186 -16.06 -19.34 29.39
N TRP A 187 -15.19 -19.15 28.38
CA TRP A 187 -15.36 -19.66 27.03
C TRP A 187 -14.07 -20.30 26.56
N THR A 188 -14.18 -21.36 25.78
CA THR A 188 -13.05 -22.08 25.16
C THR A 188 -13.35 -22.33 23.70
N GLY A 189 -12.36 -22.79 22.95
CA GLY A 189 -12.52 -23.09 21.52
C GLY A 189 -12.47 -21.84 20.64
N TRP A 190 -11.76 -20.80 21.05
CA TRP A 190 -11.48 -19.64 20.22
C TRP A 190 -10.82 -20.03 18.90
N PRO A 191 -11.01 -19.23 17.82
CA PRO A 191 -10.32 -19.47 16.57
C PRO A 191 -8.80 -19.53 16.78
N SER A 192 -8.15 -20.41 16.06
CA SER A 192 -6.69 -20.56 16.06
C SER A 192 -6.23 -20.94 14.66
N LEU A 193 -4.92 -20.97 14.43
CA LEU A 193 -4.36 -21.45 13.16
C LEU A 193 -4.80 -22.88 12.87
N ASP A 194 -4.93 -23.73 13.91
CA ASP A 194 -5.37 -25.12 13.77
C ASP A 194 -6.90 -25.27 13.69
N ASN A 195 -7.64 -24.23 14.04
CA ASN A 195 -9.11 -24.22 14.04
C ASN A 195 -9.66 -22.84 13.59
N PRO A 196 -9.46 -22.47 12.31
CA PRO A 196 -9.86 -21.17 11.78
C PRO A 196 -11.33 -21.17 11.37
N TYR A 197 -12.27 -21.05 12.30
CA TYR A 197 -13.70 -21.07 12.00
C TYR A 197 -14.37 -19.68 11.94
N ALA A 198 -13.67 -18.63 12.32
CA ALA A 198 -14.15 -17.28 12.25
C ALA A 198 -13.16 -16.42 11.44
N VAL A 199 -13.42 -16.28 10.17
CA VAL A 199 -12.66 -15.37 9.29
C VAL A 199 -13.58 -14.21 8.96
N ASP A 200 -13.95 -13.46 9.98
CA ASP A 200 -14.84 -12.35 9.73
C ASP A 200 -14.27 -11.11 10.33
N LEU A 201 -13.40 -10.50 9.59
CA LEU A 201 -13.20 -9.07 9.76
C LEU A 201 -12.10 -8.57 8.82
N PRO A 202 -12.18 -7.29 8.45
CA PRO A 202 -11.16 -6.61 7.67
C PRO A 202 -9.78 -6.53 8.35
N VAL A 203 -9.61 -7.26 9.39
CA VAL A 203 -8.35 -7.37 10.11
C VAL A 203 -8.06 -8.85 10.18
N GLN A 204 -7.00 -9.28 9.53
CA GLN A 204 -6.48 -10.63 9.76
C GLN A 204 -6.19 -10.75 11.25
N MET A 205 -7.05 -11.44 11.97
CA MET A 205 -6.75 -11.84 13.32
C MET A 205 -5.82 -13.04 13.24
N GLU A 206 -4.53 -12.84 13.36
CA GLU A 206 -3.66 -13.90 13.80
C GLU A 206 -4.03 -14.21 15.24
N VAL A 207 -4.78 -15.29 15.42
CA VAL A 207 -5.03 -15.84 16.75
C VAL A 207 -3.81 -16.67 17.12
N LEU A 208 -3.05 -16.14 18.04
CA LEU A 208 -1.94 -16.84 18.67
C LEU A 208 -2.44 -17.90 19.67
#